data_e81e8a048bebfc299fac57678b158e02
#
_entry.id   e81e8a048bebfc299fac57678b158e02
#
_cell.length_a   1.000
_cell.length_b   1.000
_cell.length_c   1.000
_cell.angle_alpha   90.00
_cell.angle_beta   90.00
_cell.angle_gamma   90.00
#
_symmetry.space_group_name_H-M   'P 1'
#
loop_
_entity.id
_entity.type
_entity.pdbx_description
1 polymer ?
#
loop_
_entity_poly.entity_id
_entity_poly.type
_entity_poly.pdbx_seq_one_letter_code
_entity_poly.pdbx_strand_id
1 'polypeptide(L)'
;EYMLLSRLYNIFGHMKIQMKKQQAKSIHVERAIDYIYENYSKNISVTDIAEYLGIDRTYLYRLFKEEYNMSPQKYLLNFRLKTAMNKLEGGNMSIAYNCGFNDASAFCHQFKKVYKDTPLNYRRYPQLAIRE
;
A
#
# COMPACT_ATOMS: atom_id res chain seq x y z
N GLU A 1 -31.63 -32.38 -22.60
CA GLU A 1 -31.89 -30.93 -22.45
C GLU A 1 -31.84 -30.46 -21.00
N TYR A 2 -32.43 -31.18 -20.04
CA TYR A 2 -32.37 -30.79 -18.62
C TYR A 2 -30.97 -30.81 -18.02
N MET A 3 -30.09 -31.71 -18.46
CA MET A 3 -28.69 -31.76 -17.98
C MET A 3 -27.85 -30.55 -18.41
N LEU A 4 -28.07 -30.00 -19.60
CA LEU A 4 -27.39 -28.84 -20.11
C LEU A 4 -27.81 -27.57 -19.35
N LEU A 5 -29.10 -27.42 -19.04
CA LEU A 5 -29.62 -26.30 -18.25
C LEU A 5 -29.10 -26.30 -16.81
N SER A 6 -29.04 -27.48 -16.17
CA SER A 6 -28.52 -27.59 -14.81
C SER A 6 -27.00 -27.28 -14.74
N ARG A 7 -26.23 -27.69 -15.75
CA ARG A 7 -24.79 -27.36 -15.86
C ARG A 7 -24.59 -25.86 -16.08
N LEU A 8 -25.37 -25.24 -16.95
CA LEU A 8 -25.32 -23.79 -17.17
C LEU A 8 -25.69 -23.03 -15.89
N TYR A 9 -26.72 -23.45 -15.18
CA TYR A 9 -27.13 -22.85 -13.91
C TYR A 9 -26.03 -22.93 -12.84
N ASN A 10 -25.37 -24.08 -12.73
CA ASN A 10 -24.23 -24.27 -11.81
C ASN A 10 -23.05 -23.35 -12.17
N ILE A 11 -22.72 -23.23 -13.45
CA ILE A 11 -21.66 -22.33 -13.95
C ILE A 11 -21.99 -20.88 -13.61
N PHE A 12 -23.20 -20.42 -13.85
CA PHE A 12 -23.63 -19.06 -13.49
C PHE A 12 -23.63 -18.82 -11.98
N GLY A 13 -24.03 -19.82 -11.19
CA GLY A 13 -23.95 -19.77 -9.72
C GLY A 13 -22.52 -19.61 -9.23
N HIS A 14 -21.59 -20.39 -9.76
CA HIS A 14 -20.17 -20.27 -9.46
C HIS A 14 -19.59 -18.93 -9.89
N MET A 15 -19.92 -18.44 -11.05
CA MET A 15 -19.49 -17.12 -11.55
C MET A 15 -19.98 -15.99 -10.63
N LYS A 16 -21.24 -16.01 -10.19
CA LYS A 16 -21.77 -15.03 -9.25
C LYS A 16 -21.03 -15.05 -7.90
N ILE A 17 -20.73 -16.21 -7.37
CA ILE A 17 -19.99 -16.36 -6.12
C ILE A 17 -18.57 -15.85 -6.28
N GLN A 18 -17.89 -16.15 -7.38
CA GLN A 18 -16.55 -15.68 -7.68
C GLN A 18 -16.52 -14.14 -7.83
N MET A 19 -17.49 -13.57 -8.54
CA MET A 19 -17.60 -12.12 -8.69
C MET A 19 -17.83 -11.41 -7.36
N LYS A 20 -18.69 -11.94 -6.48
CA LYS A 20 -18.90 -11.39 -5.12
C LYS A 20 -17.65 -11.47 -4.26
N LYS A 21 -16.90 -12.57 -4.31
CA LYS A 21 -15.62 -12.72 -3.60
C LYS A 21 -14.59 -11.73 -4.09
N GLN A 22 -14.48 -11.56 -5.40
CA GLN A 22 -13.55 -10.61 -6.00
C GLN A 22 -13.90 -9.16 -5.65
N GLN A 23 -15.18 -8.82 -5.66
CA GLN A 23 -15.66 -7.49 -5.25
C GLN A 23 -15.40 -7.23 -3.77
N ALA A 24 -15.62 -8.19 -2.88
CA ALA A 24 -15.31 -8.07 -1.46
C ALA A 24 -13.81 -7.84 -1.22
N LYS A 25 -12.93 -8.57 -1.94
CA LYS A 25 -11.49 -8.37 -1.90
C LYS A 25 -11.09 -6.95 -2.32
N SER A 26 -11.64 -6.47 -3.43
CA SER A 26 -11.37 -5.12 -3.94
C SER A 26 -11.79 -4.05 -2.93
N ILE A 27 -12.96 -4.19 -2.30
CA ILE A 27 -13.44 -3.25 -1.28
C ILE A 27 -12.49 -3.19 -0.08
N HIS A 28 -11.99 -4.33 0.40
CA HIS A 28 -11.05 -4.35 1.52
C HIS A 28 -9.73 -3.65 1.17
N VAL A 29 -9.22 -3.87 -0.03
CA VAL A 29 -7.99 -3.23 -0.50
C VAL A 29 -8.18 -1.72 -0.63
N GLU A 30 -9.27 -1.28 -1.25
CA GLU A 30 -9.59 0.14 -1.39
C GLU A 30 -9.70 0.83 -0.03
N ARG A 31 -10.44 0.24 0.90
CA ARG A 31 -10.58 0.78 2.27
C ARG A 31 -9.25 0.81 3.03
N ALA A 32 -8.38 -0.17 2.81
CA ALA A 32 -7.04 -0.18 3.40
C ALA A 32 -6.20 0.98 2.87
N ILE A 33 -6.25 1.24 1.58
CA ILE A 33 -5.55 2.35 0.94
C ILE A 33 -6.07 3.69 1.43
N ASP A 34 -7.39 3.85 1.53
CA ASP A 34 -8.01 5.07 2.08
C ASP A 34 -7.55 5.32 3.51
N TYR A 35 -7.52 4.27 4.34
CA TYR A 35 -7.03 4.37 5.71
C TYR A 35 -5.55 4.77 5.76
N ILE A 36 -4.71 4.20 4.91
CA ILE A 36 -3.30 4.57 4.78
C ILE A 36 -3.17 6.04 4.36
N TYR A 37 -3.92 6.46 3.37
CA TYR A 37 -3.91 7.83 2.87
C TYR A 37 -4.27 8.85 3.96
N GLU A 38 -5.27 8.55 4.77
CA GLU A 38 -5.71 9.44 5.84
C GLU A 38 -4.80 9.43 7.07
N ASN A 39 -4.06 8.33 7.31
CA ASN A 39 -3.35 8.12 8.57
C ASN A 39 -1.83 7.88 8.41
N TYR A 40 -1.27 7.98 7.22
CA TYR A 40 0.15 7.67 6.98
C TYR A 40 1.12 8.50 7.83
N SER A 41 0.75 9.72 8.17
CA SER A 41 1.56 10.63 8.99
C SER A 41 1.57 10.26 10.48
N LYS A 42 0.66 9.41 10.90
CA LYS A 42 0.57 8.89 12.26
C LYS A 42 1.38 7.59 12.39
N ASN A 43 1.68 7.21 13.62
CA ASN A 43 2.38 5.95 13.89
C ASN A 43 1.43 4.75 13.78
N ILE A 44 0.92 4.49 12.58
CA ILE A 44 0.06 3.33 12.31
C ILE A 44 0.87 2.09 11.95
N SER A 45 0.33 0.94 12.32
CA SER A 45 0.87 -0.38 11.99
C SER A 45 -0.07 -1.15 11.06
N VAL A 46 0.40 -2.27 10.52
CA VAL A 46 -0.43 -3.20 9.74
C VAL A 46 -1.57 -3.76 10.58
N THR A 47 -1.35 -3.94 11.88
CA THR A 47 -2.38 -4.38 12.82
C THR A 47 -3.53 -3.37 12.90
N ASP A 48 -3.22 -2.08 12.98
CA ASP A 48 -4.24 -1.01 13.02
C ASP A 48 -5.10 -1.02 11.74
N ILE A 49 -4.48 -1.23 10.60
CA ILE A 49 -5.20 -1.32 9.32
C ILE A 49 -6.15 -2.53 9.32
N ALA A 50 -5.67 -3.69 9.74
CA ALA A 50 -6.46 -4.92 9.81
C ALA A 50 -7.64 -4.78 10.79
N GLU A 51 -7.42 -4.20 11.97
CA GLU A 51 -8.46 -3.92 12.96
C GLU A 51 -9.51 -2.96 12.41
N TYR A 52 -9.09 -1.89 11.76
CA TYR A 52 -10.02 -0.94 11.12
C TYR A 52 -10.93 -1.61 10.09
N LEU A 53 -10.38 -2.56 9.32
CA LEU A 53 -11.14 -3.29 8.32
C LEU A 53 -11.96 -4.44 8.90
N GLY A 54 -11.70 -4.85 10.14
CA GLY A 54 -12.31 -6.02 10.75
C GLY A 54 -11.89 -7.34 10.12
N ILE A 55 -10.65 -7.42 9.63
CA ILE A 55 -10.09 -8.61 9.01
C ILE A 55 -8.80 -9.06 9.70
N ASP A 56 -8.39 -10.30 9.46
CA ASP A 56 -7.14 -10.83 9.98
C ASP A 56 -5.92 -10.26 9.22
N ARG A 57 -4.82 -10.04 9.94
CA ARG A 57 -3.54 -9.58 9.38
C ARG A 57 -3.05 -10.44 8.23
N THR A 58 -3.17 -11.76 8.37
CA THR A 58 -2.74 -12.73 7.35
C THR A 58 -3.56 -12.57 6.07
N TYR A 59 -4.86 -12.32 6.21
CA TYR A 59 -5.75 -12.06 5.08
C TYR A 59 -5.41 -10.73 4.38
N LEU A 60 -5.16 -9.68 5.16
CA LEU A 60 -4.72 -8.38 4.63
C LEU A 60 -3.40 -8.52 3.84
N TYR A 61 -2.45 -9.29 4.38
CA TYR A 61 -1.18 -9.58 3.69
C TYR A 61 -1.42 -10.24 2.33
N ARG A 62 -2.29 -11.26 2.27
CA ARG A 62 -2.62 -11.94 1.00
C ARG A 62 -3.26 -11.00 -0.01
N LEU A 63 -4.17 -10.14 0.43
CA LEU A 63 -4.83 -9.16 -0.44
C LEU A 63 -3.82 -8.21 -1.10
N PHE A 64 -2.89 -7.65 -0.31
CA PHE A 64 -1.85 -6.77 -0.84
C PHE A 64 -0.86 -7.50 -1.74
N LYS A 65 -0.53 -8.75 -1.41
CA LYS A 65 0.35 -9.59 -2.23
C LYS A 65 -0.27 -9.89 -3.60
N GLU A 66 -1.56 -10.21 -3.63
CA GLU A 66 -2.29 -10.48 -4.88
C GLU A 66 -2.44 -9.22 -5.74
N GLU A 67 -2.75 -8.08 -5.14
CA GLU A 67 -3.07 -6.84 -5.86
C GLU A 67 -1.82 -6.04 -6.25
N TYR A 68 -0.86 -5.91 -5.34
CA TYR A 68 0.32 -5.03 -5.50
C TYR A 68 1.65 -5.78 -5.51
N ASN A 69 1.65 -7.10 -5.36
CA ASN A 69 2.86 -7.92 -5.26
C ASN A 69 3.81 -7.47 -4.14
N MET A 70 3.28 -6.89 -3.09
CA MET A 70 4.05 -6.46 -1.92
C MET A 70 3.23 -6.58 -0.62
N SER A 71 3.92 -6.58 0.53
CA SER A 71 3.24 -6.58 1.83
C SER A 71 2.57 -5.22 2.12
N PRO A 72 1.53 -5.19 2.98
CA PRO A 72 0.93 -3.92 3.43
C PRO A 72 1.94 -2.99 4.08
N GLN A 73 2.90 -3.52 4.85
CA GLN A 73 3.96 -2.76 5.50
C GLN A 73 4.87 -2.08 4.47
N LYS A 74 5.25 -2.80 3.42
CA LYS A 74 6.07 -2.24 2.33
C LYS A 74 5.30 -1.20 1.55
N TYR A 75 4.01 -1.41 1.32
CA TYR A 75 3.14 -0.42 0.68
C TYR A 75 3.09 0.88 1.49
N LEU A 76 2.85 0.79 2.80
CA LEU A 76 2.82 1.93 3.70
C LEU A 76 4.17 2.68 3.70
N LEU A 77 5.29 1.96 3.76
CA LEU A 77 6.63 2.53 3.71
C LEU A 77 6.86 3.28 2.39
N ASN A 78 6.55 2.64 1.28
CA ASN A 78 6.70 3.25 -0.05
C ASN A 78 5.82 4.49 -0.20
N PHE A 79 4.61 4.46 0.32
CA PHE A 79 3.70 5.60 0.33
C PHE A 79 4.27 6.77 1.13
N ARG A 80 4.80 6.52 2.32
CA ARG A 80 5.46 7.53 3.16
C ARG A 80 6.66 8.13 2.47
N LEU A 81 7.54 7.30 1.89
CA LEU A 81 8.74 7.76 1.19
C LEU A 81 8.40 8.61 -0.04
N LYS A 82 7.43 8.16 -0.84
CA LYS A 82 6.99 8.90 -2.02
C LYS A 82 6.36 10.24 -1.66
N THR A 83 5.56 10.28 -0.60
CA THR A 83 4.97 11.52 -0.10
C THR A 83 6.04 12.46 0.43
N ALA A 84 7.02 11.94 1.18
CA ALA A 84 8.15 12.72 1.67
C ALA A 84 8.97 13.31 0.52
N MET A 85 9.21 12.53 -0.53
CA MET A 85 9.88 13.02 -1.74
C MET A 85 9.17 14.19 -2.38
N ASN A 86 7.87 14.09 -2.58
CA ASN A 86 7.09 15.16 -3.18
C ASN A 86 7.12 16.44 -2.34
N LYS A 87 7.27 16.32 -1.02
CA LYS A 87 7.38 17.46 -0.10
C LYS A 87 8.80 18.01 0.05
N LEU A 88 9.84 17.23 -0.27
CA LEU A 88 11.25 17.64 -0.17
C LEU A 88 11.61 18.84 -1.08
N GLU A 89 10.82 19.09 -2.10
CA GLU A 89 10.99 20.27 -2.97
C GLU A 89 10.93 21.58 -2.18
N GLY A 90 10.25 21.60 -1.02
CA GLY A 90 10.16 22.75 -0.11
C GLY A 90 11.29 22.93 0.90
N GLY A 91 12.22 21.99 1.01
CA GLY A 91 13.51 22.20 1.68
C GLY A 91 13.63 21.96 3.18
N ASN A 92 12.66 21.34 3.84
CA ASN A 92 12.67 21.25 5.30
C ASN A 92 12.68 19.81 5.84
N MET A 93 13.60 19.53 6.79
CA MET A 93 13.74 18.21 7.44
C MET A 93 12.54 17.87 8.34
N SER A 94 11.73 18.82 8.75
CA SER A 94 10.46 18.58 9.47
C SER A 94 9.49 17.71 8.68
N ILE A 95 9.71 17.57 7.38
CA ILE A 95 8.93 16.73 6.46
C ILE A 95 8.98 15.25 6.86
N ALA A 96 10.13 14.76 7.35
CA ALA A 96 10.28 13.36 7.76
C ALA A 96 9.29 12.98 8.87
N TYR A 97 9.09 13.85 9.85
CA TYR A 97 8.12 13.64 10.93
C TYR A 97 6.68 13.68 10.43
N ASN A 98 6.38 14.57 9.49
CA ASN A 98 5.06 14.71 8.91
C ASN A 98 4.65 13.53 8.01
N CYS A 99 5.60 12.68 7.63
CA CYS A 99 5.35 11.50 6.82
C CYS A 99 5.30 10.19 7.61
N GLY A 100 5.27 10.26 8.94
CA GLY A 100 5.10 9.09 9.81
C GLY A 100 6.39 8.35 10.14
N PHE A 101 7.56 8.95 9.93
CA PHE A 101 8.84 8.43 10.40
C PHE A 101 9.11 8.88 11.84
N ASN A 102 9.76 8.04 12.64
CA ASN A 102 10.05 8.35 14.04
C ASN A 102 11.06 9.51 14.19
N ASP A 103 12.04 9.59 13.27
CA ASP A 103 13.03 10.66 13.23
C ASP A 103 13.61 10.83 11.82
N ALA A 104 14.40 11.87 11.63
CA ALA A 104 15.07 12.15 10.37
C ALA A 104 16.07 11.06 9.97
N SER A 105 16.72 10.44 10.93
CA SER A 105 17.68 9.35 10.70
C SER A 105 16.98 8.11 10.14
N ALA A 106 15.85 7.72 10.72
CA ALA A 106 15.02 6.62 10.23
C ALA A 106 14.56 6.87 8.78
N PHE A 107 14.12 8.08 8.49
CA PHE A 107 13.74 8.50 7.14
C PHE A 107 14.90 8.35 6.14
N CYS A 108 16.07 8.92 6.45
CA CYS A 108 17.23 8.87 5.58
C CYS A 108 17.70 7.42 5.36
N HIS A 109 17.68 6.59 6.39
CA HIS A 109 18.06 5.18 6.30
C HIS A 109 17.11 4.40 5.36
N GLN A 110 15.82 4.52 5.56
CA GLN A 110 14.81 3.86 4.71
C GLN A 110 14.84 4.37 3.28
N PHE A 111 15.01 5.67 3.11
CA PHE A 111 15.12 6.29 1.79
C PHE A 111 16.30 5.74 1.00
N LYS A 112 17.48 5.70 1.60
CA LYS A 112 18.69 5.16 0.99
C LYS A 112 18.55 3.68 0.65
N LYS A 113 17.86 2.91 1.50
CA LYS A 113 17.61 1.49 1.27
C LYS A 113 16.73 1.25 0.03
N VAL A 114 15.72 2.07 -0.17
CA VAL A 114 14.76 1.94 -1.29
C VAL A 114 15.29 2.57 -2.58
N TYR A 115 15.78 3.80 -2.51
CA TYR A 115 16.20 4.58 -3.68
C TYR A 115 17.70 4.51 -3.99
N LYS A 116 18.49 3.83 -3.15
CA LYS A 116 19.94 3.64 -3.31
C LYS A 116 20.76 4.94 -3.26
N ASP A 117 20.14 6.04 -2.83
CA ASP A 117 20.80 7.34 -2.67
C ASP A 117 20.22 8.10 -1.48
N THR A 118 20.89 9.16 -1.04
CA THR A 118 20.42 9.99 0.06
C THR A 118 19.33 10.95 -0.39
N PRO A 119 18.39 11.34 0.49
CA PRO A 119 17.37 12.34 0.14
C PRO A 119 17.95 13.66 -0.36
N LEU A 120 19.09 14.06 0.20
CA LEU A 120 19.78 15.30 -0.16
C LEU A 120 20.32 15.25 -1.60
N ASN A 121 20.98 14.15 -1.98
CA ASN A 121 21.48 13.96 -3.34
C ASN A 121 20.32 13.85 -4.34
N TYR A 122 19.29 13.12 -3.98
CA TYR A 122 18.10 12.96 -4.80
C TYR A 122 17.42 14.30 -5.11
N ARG A 123 17.33 15.18 -4.10
CA ARG A 123 16.83 16.54 -4.25
C ARG A 123 17.71 17.41 -5.16
N ARG A 124 19.04 17.27 -5.03
CA ARG A 124 20.01 18.06 -5.77
C ARG A 124 20.07 17.65 -7.26
N TYR A 125 19.83 16.38 -7.55
CA TYR A 125 19.92 15.81 -8.90
C TYR A 125 18.69 14.94 -9.25
N PRO A 126 17.49 15.54 -9.39
CA PRO A 126 16.27 14.77 -9.65
C PRO A 126 16.31 14.00 -10.97
N GLN A 127 17.18 14.40 -11.92
CA GLN A 127 17.33 13.74 -13.21
C GLN A 127 18.08 12.39 -13.12
N LEU A 128 18.87 12.16 -12.07
CA LEU A 128 19.56 10.89 -11.84
C LEU A 128 18.63 9.84 -11.22
N ALA A 129 17.50 10.26 -10.71
CA ALA A 129 16.49 9.42 -10.06
C ALA A 129 15.69 8.54 -11.05
N ILE A 130 15.75 8.82 -12.33
CA ILE A 130 15.05 8.09 -13.40
C ILE A 130 15.85 6.88 -13.89
N ARG A 131 17.01 6.63 -13.31
CA ARG A 131 17.79 5.41 -13.61
C ARG A 131 17.26 4.27 -12.73
N GLU A 132 16.38 3.51 -13.29
CA GLU A 132 16.02 2.19 -12.77
C GLU A 132 17.26 1.29 -12.65
#